data_c12c9efb6761627b9b13676e3256ea5e
#
_entry.id   c12c9efb6761627b9b13676e3256ea5e
#
_cell.length_a   1.000
_cell.length_b   1.000
_cell.length_c   1.000
_cell.angle_alpha   90.00
_cell.angle_beta   90.00
_cell.angle_gamma   90.00
#
_symmetry.space_group_name_H-M   'P 1'
#
loop_
_entity.id
_entity.type
_entity.pdbx_description
1 polymer ?
#
loop_
_entity_poly.entity_id
_entity_poly.type
_entity_poly.pdbx_seq_one_letter_code
_entity_poly.pdbx_strand_id
1 'polypeptide(L)'
;MGSLWRLPHVVFWIWLHLLQTNVANQIIDPEEDACNKSDRPIPAARLTLYQAQIFRWFLVPFCLVVSVVYGPPVTVASAMLCIFTYIYNELGLATHWITKNVLNALGFACFELGATLVAGGSSVISSFHALRADTLKGKHSVLDGVAQLSIACSAGVLATTIQAQDFKDCEGDFLVGRRTLPILYPEISRYTALPILLAWSIGLSLMWQVDVGLCVLFVLLSLLIGWRLIAKRDVPADQITFYIYNVSCFVQISSANHLH
;
A
#
# COMPACT_ATOMS: atom_id res chain seq x y z
N MET A 1 17.73 16.59 -2.06
CA MET A 1 16.73 16.85 -3.11
C MET A 1 16.86 15.79 -4.20
N GLY A 2 15.91 14.86 -4.29
CA GLY A 2 15.84 13.91 -5.39
C GLY A 2 15.71 14.67 -6.70
N SER A 3 16.48 14.29 -7.71
CA SER A 3 16.45 14.96 -9.01
C SER A 3 15.10 14.71 -9.69
N LEU A 4 14.37 15.74 -10.06
CA LEU A 4 13.05 15.66 -10.71
C LEU A 4 13.03 14.73 -11.94
N TRP A 5 14.18 14.53 -12.60
CA TRP A 5 14.30 13.60 -13.73
C TRP A 5 14.06 12.12 -13.35
N ARG A 6 14.11 11.77 -12.05
CA ARG A 6 13.84 10.42 -11.56
C ARG A 6 12.36 10.13 -11.34
N LEU A 7 11.52 11.16 -11.28
CA LEU A 7 10.09 11.00 -11.10
C LEU A 7 9.44 10.03 -12.10
N PRO A 8 9.75 10.08 -13.41
CA PRO A 8 9.22 9.09 -14.35
C PRO A 8 9.63 7.65 -14.03
N HIS A 9 10.85 7.44 -13.51
CA HIS A 9 11.34 6.11 -13.12
C HIS A 9 10.58 5.57 -11.90
N VAL A 10 10.33 6.42 -10.90
CA VAL A 10 9.53 6.07 -9.71
C VAL A 10 8.11 5.73 -10.12
N VAL A 11 7.47 6.59 -10.92
CA VAL A 11 6.10 6.37 -11.41
C VAL A 11 6.01 5.07 -12.21
N PHE A 12 6.96 4.82 -13.11
CA PHE A 12 6.99 3.59 -13.90
C PHE A 12 7.17 2.34 -13.02
N TRP A 13 8.09 2.38 -12.04
CA TRP A 13 8.33 1.26 -11.14
C TRP A 13 7.09 0.95 -10.30
N ILE A 14 6.47 1.96 -9.69
CA ILE A 14 5.22 1.80 -8.93
C ILE A 14 4.11 1.26 -9.82
N TRP A 15 3.89 1.86 -10.99
CA TRP A 15 2.85 1.45 -11.93
C TRP A 15 2.98 -0.01 -12.35
N LEU A 16 4.21 -0.45 -12.67
CA LEU A 16 4.49 -1.82 -13.11
C LEU A 16 4.17 -2.83 -11.99
N HIS A 17 4.57 -2.54 -10.75
CA HIS A 17 4.31 -3.40 -9.61
C HIS A 17 2.84 -3.38 -9.20
N LEU A 18 2.16 -2.23 -9.29
CA LEU A 18 0.70 -2.15 -9.13
C LEU A 18 -0.04 -2.96 -10.18
N LEU A 19 0.42 -2.94 -11.43
CA LEU A 19 -0.17 -3.78 -12.48
C LEU A 19 -0.02 -5.26 -12.13
N GLN A 20 1.16 -5.70 -11.70
CA GLN A 20 1.42 -7.08 -11.28
C GLN A 20 0.51 -7.50 -10.11
N THR A 21 0.40 -6.70 -9.05
CA THR A 21 -0.45 -7.01 -7.89
C THR A 21 -1.94 -6.99 -8.24
N ASN A 22 -2.39 -6.03 -9.05
CA ASN A 22 -3.79 -5.95 -9.48
C ASN A 22 -4.20 -7.12 -10.36
N VAL A 23 -3.36 -7.54 -11.30
CA VAL A 23 -3.63 -8.73 -12.13
C VAL A 23 -3.68 -9.97 -11.25
N ALA A 24 -2.75 -10.13 -10.30
CA ALA A 24 -2.74 -11.24 -9.37
C ALA A 24 -4.04 -11.30 -8.53
N ASN A 25 -4.50 -10.18 -8.00
CA ASN A 25 -5.73 -10.13 -7.19
C ASN A 25 -6.97 -10.50 -7.99
N GLN A 26 -7.11 -10.02 -9.25
CA GLN A 26 -8.28 -10.28 -10.08
C GLN A 26 -8.41 -11.75 -10.55
N ILE A 27 -7.31 -12.51 -10.58
CA ILE A 27 -7.30 -13.91 -11.02
C ILE A 27 -7.90 -14.83 -9.97
N ILE A 28 -7.75 -14.52 -8.69
CA ILE A 28 -8.08 -15.43 -7.58
C ILE A 28 -9.59 -15.49 -7.33
N ASP A 29 -10.24 -14.35 -7.22
CA ASP A 29 -11.67 -14.27 -6.85
C ASP A 29 -12.46 -13.46 -7.89
N PRO A 30 -12.62 -13.95 -9.14
CA PRO A 30 -13.36 -13.23 -10.18
C PRO A 30 -14.85 -13.06 -9.84
N GLU A 31 -15.43 -13.92 -9.00
CA GLU A 31 -16.82 -13.83 -8.53
C GLU A 31 -16.99 -12.68 -7.52
N GLU A 32 -16.04 -12.47 -6.61
CA GLU A 32 -16.01 -11.30 -5.71
C GLU A 32 -15.93 -10.01 -6.53
N ASP A 33 -15.05 -9.99 -7.52
CA ASP A 33 -14.89 -8.83 -8.40
C ASP A 33 -16.13 -8.57 -9.25
N ALA A 34 -16.84 -9.61 -9.70
CA ALA A 34 -18.11 -9.45 -10.43
C ALA A 34 -19.18 -8.79 -9.57
N CYS A 35 -19.18 -9.07 -8.25
CA CYS A 35 -20.11 -8.46 -7.29
C CYS A 35 -19.69 -7.02 -6.93
N ASN A 36 -18.44 -6.82 -6.52
CA ASN A 36 -17.99 -5.55 -5.94
C ASN A 36 -17.44 -4.54 -6.97
N LYS A 37 -16.94 -5.04 -8.12
CA LYS A 37 -16.12 -4.26 -9.08
C LYS A 37 -16.33 -4.76 -10.51
N SER A 38 -17.59 -4.80 -10.95
CA SER A 38 -18.01 -5.36 -12.25
C SER A 38 -17.37 -4.70 -13.47
N ASP A 39 -16.79 -3.50 -13.32
CA ASP A 39 -16.10 -2.77 -14.36
C ASP A 39 -14.63 -3.22 -14.56
N ARG A 40 -14.09 -4.09 -13.69
CA ARG A 40 -12.74 -4.63 -13.84
C ARG A 40 -12.58 -5.48 -15.10
N PRO A 41 -11.36 -5.60 -15.67
CA PRO A 41 -11.11 -6.26 -16.95
C PRO A 41 -11.65 -7.69 -17.07
N ILE A 42 -11.55 -8.52 -16.03
CA ILE A 42 -12.01 -9.91 -16.07
C ILE A 42 -13.55 -9.99 -15.98
N PRO A 43 -14.22 -9.39 -14.96
CA PRO A 43 -15.68 -9.36 -14.90
C PRO A 43 -16.35 -8.72 -16.12
N ALA A 44 -15.75 -7.64 -16.65
CA ALA A 44 -16.23 -6.96 -17.86
C ALA A 44 -15.93 -7.69 -19.18
N ALA A 45 -15.40 -8.92 -19.12
CA ALA A 45 -15.03 -9.73 -20.28
C ALA A 45 -14.02 -9.08 -21.25
N ARG A 46 -13.26 -8.08 -20.78
CA ARG A 46 -12.18 -7.44 -21.57
C ARG A 46 -10.88 -8.24 -21.55
N LEU A 47 -10.73 -9.14 -20.59
CA LEU A 47 -9.60 -10.04 -20.45
C LEU A 47 -10.11 -11.39 -19.94
N THR A 48 -9.72 -12.49 -20.61
CA THR A 48 -10.05 -13.84 -20.13
C THR A 48 -9.17 -14.21 -18.93
N LEU A 49 -9.67 -15.08 -18.05
CA LEU A 49 -8.90 -15.59 -16.90
C LEU A 49 -7.55 -16.22 -17.34
N TYR A 50 -7.58 -16.99 -18.44
CA TYR A 50 -6.38 -17.62 -19.01
C TYR A 50 -5.35 -16.58 -19.47
N GLN A 51 -5.78 -15.53 -20.19
CA GLN A 51 -4.89 -14.44 -20.60
C GLN A 51 -4.30 -13.71 -19.39
N ALA A 52 -5.12 -13.44 -18.37
CA ALA A 52 -4.66 -12.81 -17.13
C ALA A 52 -3.61 -13.65 -16.42
N GLN A 53 -3.78 -14.98 -16.36
CA GLN A 53 -2.81 -15.91 -15.78
C GLN A 53 -1.45 -15.87 -16.51
N ILE A 54 -1.46 -15.95 -17.84
CA ILE A 54 -0.23 -15.82 -18.64
C ILE A 54 0.44 -14.47 -18.38
N PHE A 55 -0.35 -13.40 -18.41
CA PHE A 55 0.15 -12.04 -18.22
C PHE A 55 0.78 -11.85 -16.83
N ARG A 56 0.17 -12.40 -15.78
CA ARG A 56 0.71 -12.39 -14.44
C ARG A 56 2.09 -13.04 -14.35
N TRP A 57 2.23 -14.26 -14.88
CA TRP A 57 3.49 -14.98 -14.80
C TRP A 57 4.59 -14.36 -15.68
N PHE A 58 4.23 -13.56 -16.67
CA PHE A 58 5.16 -12.70 -17.40
C PHE A 58 5.56 -11.48 -16.55
N LEU A 59 4.60 -10.84 -15.85
CA LEU A 59 4.86 -9.63 -15.06
C LEU A 59 5.81 -9.87 -13.88
N VAL A 60 5.76 -11.04 -13.23
CA VAL A 60 6.64 -11.34 -12.07
C VAL A 60 8.13 -11.23 -12.45
N PRO A 61 8.66 -12.00 -13.41
CA PRO A 61 10.07 -11.87 -13.80
C PRO A 61 10.36 -10.48 -14.41
N PHE A 62 9.41 -9.86 -15.09
CA PHE A 62 9.60 -8.54 -15.68
C PHE A 62 9.79 -7.46 -14.60
N CYS A 63 9.01 -7.47 -13.52
CA CYS A 63 9.20 -6.60 -12.36
C CYS A 63 10.60 -6.77 -11.74
N LEU A 64 11.06 -8.01 -11.59
CA LEU A 64 12.39 -8.30 -11.04
C LEU A 64 13.50 -7.78 -11.95
N VAL A 65 13.42 -8.06 -13.26
CA VAL A 65 14.41 -7.59 -14.25
C VAL A 65 14.50 -6.06 -14.26
N VAL A 66 13.35 -5.37 -14.28
CA VAL A 66 13.32 -3.90 -14.19
C VAL A 66 13.95 -3.42 -12.89
N SER A 67 13.70 -4.09 -11.78
CA SER A 67 14.23 -3.71 -10.47
C SER A 67 15.76 -3.90 -10.37
N VAL A 68 16.33 -4.89 -11.08
CA VAL A 68 17.79 -5.10 -11.15
C VAL A 68 18.50 -3.86 -11.73
N VAL A 69 17.88 -3.14 -12.67
CA VAL A 69 18.45 -1.91 -13.25
C VAL A 69 18.69 -0.84 -12.19
N TYR A 70 17.87 -0.80 -11.14
CA TYR A 70 17.97 0.16 -10.03
C TYR A 70 18.86 -0.33 -8.88
N GLY A 71 19.27 -1.60 -8.87
CA GLY A 71 20.22 -2.17 -7.92
C GLY A 71 19.64 -3.17 -6.92
N PRO A 72 20.52 -3.87 -6.17
CA PRO A 72 20.12 -4.98 -5.31
C PRO A 72 19.03 -4.63 -4.27
N PRO A 73 19.06 -3.46 -3.58
CA PRO A 73 18.01 -3.15 -2.60
C PRO A 73 16.62 -3.00 -3.23
N VAL A 74 16.52 -2.42 -4.45
CA VAL A 74 15.24 -2.29 -5.18
C VAL A 74 14.78 -3.67 -5.64
N THR A 75 15.70 -4.54 -6.08
CA THR A 75 15.39 -5.93 -6.45
C THR A 75 14.84 -6.71 -5.26
N VAL A 76 15.41 -6.53 -4.06
CA VAL A 76 14.90 -7.17 -2.83
C VAL A 76 13.49 -6.67 -2.51
N ALA A 77 13.24 -5.35 -2.57
CA ALA A 77 11.89 -4.80 -2.36
C ALA A 77 10.87 -5.37 -3.35
N SER A 78 11.24 -5.48 -4.63
CA SER A 78 10.42 -6.11 -5.67
C SER A 78 10.15 -7.60 -5.40
N ALA A 79 11.17 -8.35 -5.02
CA ALA A 79 11.04 -9.77 -4.68
C ALA A 79 10.12 -9.99 -3.47
N MET A 80 10.29 -9.20 -2.41
CA MET A 80 9.42 -9.25 -1.23
C MET A 80 7.97 -8.93 -1.59
N LEU A 81 7.73 -7.93 -2.43
CA LEU A 81 6.40 -7.60 -2.91
C LEU A 81 5.76 -8.76 -3.69
N CYS A 82 6.51 -9.41 -4.59
CA CYS A 82 6.03 -10.59 -5.30
C CYS A 82 5.71 -11.76 -4.34
N ILE A 83 6.56 -11.98 -3.32
CA ILE A 83 6.34 -13.02 -2.30
C ILE A 83 5.08 -12.70 -1.49
N PHE A 84 4.90 -11.47 -1.01
CA PHE A 84 3.70 -11.10 -0.23
C PHE A 84 2.44 -11.17 -1.08
N THR A 85 2.51 -10.79 -2.37
CA THR A 85 1.39 -10.95 -3.30
C THR A 85 1.03 -12.43 -3.49
N TYR A 86 2.02 -13.32 -3.58
CA TYR A 86 1.81 -14.76 -3.66
C TYR A 86 1.18 -15.33 -2.38
N ILE A 87 1.71 -14.96 -1.22
CA ILE A 87 1.19 -15.39 0.07
C ILE A 87 -0.26 -14.89 0.26
N TYR A 88 -0.53 -13.64 -0.11
CA TYR A 88 -1.85 -13.03 -0.02
C TYR A 88 -2.88 -13.77 -0.86
N ASN A 89 -2.56 -14.04 -2.11
CA ASN A 89 -3.47 -14.59 -3.12
C ASN A 89 -3.47 -16.12 -3.12
N GLU A 90 -2.37 -16.78 -3.49
CA GLU A 90 -2.33 -18.23 -3.71
C GLU A 90 -2.36 -19.05 -2.44
N LEU A 91 -1.77 -18.57 -1.35
CA LEU A 91 -1.88 -19.25 -0.05
C LEU A 91 -3.17 -18.87 0.70
N GLY A 92 -3.99 -17.98 0.13
CA GLY A 92 -5.30 -17.62 0.67
C GLY A 92 -5.26 -16.86 1.99
N LEU A 93 -4.11 -16.22 2.35
CA LEU A 93 -4.01 -15.49 3.62
C LEU A 93 -4.84 -14.19 3.62
N ALA A 94 -5.36 -13.77 2.46
CA ALA A 94 -6.34 -12.69 2.33
C ALA A 94 -7.72 -13.02 2.93
N THR A 95 -8.00 -14.29 3.27
CA THR A 95 -9.30 -14.74 3.79
C THR A 95 -9.58 -14.28 5.22
N HIS A 96 -8.56 -14.04 6.03
CA HIS A 96 -8.72 -13.62 7.43
C HIS A 96 -8.19 -12.20 7.63
N TRP A 97 -8.94 -11.36 8.35
CA TRP A 97 -8.67 -9.93 8.50
C TRP A 97 -7.27 -9.60 9.05
N ILE A 98 -6.74 -10.38 10.01
CA ILE A 98 -5.40 -10.13 10.58
C ILE A 98 -4.34 -10.29 9.49
N THR A 99 -4.32 -11.44 8.83
CA THR A 99 -3.31 -11.74 7.80
C THR A 99 -3.48 -10.83 6.58
N LYS A 100 -4.73 -10.52 6.19
CA LYS A 100 -5.06 -9.55 5.13
C LYS A 100 -4.46 -8.18 5.43
N ASN A 101 -4.72 -7.63 6.63
CA ASN A 101 -4.24 -6.30 7.02
C ASN A 101 -2.71 -6.24 7.13
N VAL A 102 -2.08 -7.26 7.74
CA VAL A 102 -0.62 -7.34 7.86
C VAL A 102 0.05 -7.43 6.49
N LEU A 103 -0.45 -8.30 5.60
CA LEU A 103 0.13 -8.44 4.25
C LEU A 103 -0.08 -7.20 3.39
N ASN A 104 -1.21 -6.51 3.51
CA ASN A 104 -1.42 -5.22 2.87
C ASN A 104 -0.38 -4.19 3.37
N ALA A 105 -0.19 -4.08 4.68
CA ALA A 105 0.79 -3.14 5.25
C ALA A 105 2.22 -3.46 4.80
N LEU A 106 2.61 -4.73 4.76
CA LEU A 106 3.91 -5.17 4.25
C LEU A 106 4.07 -4.89 2.75
N GLY A 107 3.01 -5.10 1.96
CA GLY A 107 2.99 -4.76 0.54
C GLY A 107 3.20 -3.27 0.31
N PHE A 108 2.48 -2.42 1.03
CA PHE A 108 2.66 -0.96 0.96
C PHE A 108 4.06 -0.53 1.42
N ALA A 109 4.61 -1.13 2.49
CA ALA A 109 5.99 -0.88 2.91
C ALA A 109 7.00 -1.22 1.81
N CYS A 110 6.80 -2.31 1.06
CA CYS A 110 7.64 -2.66 -0.09
C CYS A 110 7.51 -1.66 -1.23
N PHE A 111 6.30 -1.15 -1.52
CA PHE A 111 6.10 -0.09 -2.50
C PHE A 111 6.82 1.19 -2.10
N GLU A 112 6.67 1.63 -0.87
CA GLU A 112 7.28 2.84 -0.35
C GLU A 112 8.82 2.72 -0.31
N LEU A 113 9.32 1.58 0.17
CA LEU A 113 10.75 1.25 0.16
C LEU A 113 11.32 1.28 -1.27
N GLY A 114 10.71 0.56 -2.20
CA GLY A 114 11.18 0.49 -3.58
C GLY A 114 11.15 1.86 -4.27
N ALA A 115 10.05 2.62 -4.11
CA ALA A 115 9.91 3.97 -4.64
C ALA A 115 10.98 4.93 -4.09
N THR A 116 11.23 4.91 -2.78
CA THR A 116 12.25 5.72 -2.12
C THR A 116 13.65 5.39 -2.63
N LEU A 117 13.97 4.11 -2.78
CA LEU A 117 15.25 3.64 -3.31
C LEU A 117 15.45 4.04 -4.79
N VAL A 118 14.42 3.95 -5.62
CA VAL A 118 14.46 4.42 -7.02
C VAL A 118 14.66 5.92 -7.08
N ALA A 119 13.98 6.69 -6.23
CA ALA A 119 14.14 8.14 -6.12
C ALA A 119 15.54 8.53 -5.64
N GLY A 120 16.09 7.81 -4.67
CA GLY A 120 17.42 8.04 -4.12
C GLY A 120 18.58 7.71 -5.05
N GLY A 121 18.34 6.90 -6.10
CA GLY A 121 19.29 6.66 -7.20
C GLY A 121 20.42 5.71 -6.91
N SER A 122 20.18 4.66 -6.17
CA SER A 122 21.06 3.50 -6.11
C SER A 122 21.06 2.79 -7.47
N SER A 123 21.77 3.30 -8.46
CA SER A 123 21.92 2.58 -9.72
C SER A 123 23.07 1.57 -9.62
N VAL A 124 22.96 0.43 -10.34
CA VAL A 124 24.02 -0.58 -10.45
C VAL A 124 25.35 0.07 -10.85
N ILE A 125 25.33 1.10 -11.70
CA ILE A 125 26.50 1.84 -12.14
C ILE A 125 27.18 2.58 -10.98
N SER A 126 26.41 3.23 -10.10
CA SER A 126 26.98 3.90 -8.90
C SER A 126 27.45 2.89 -7.85
N SER A 127 26.80 1.73 -7.73
CA SER A 127 27.22 0.66 -6.82
C SER A 127 28.54 -0.01 -7.24
N PHE A 128 28.79 -0.20 -8.54
CA PHE A 128 30.09 -0.69 -9.03
C PHE A 128 31.24 0.31 -8.78
N HIS A 129 30.99 1.60 -8.89
CA HIS A 129 31.96 2.63 -8.52
C HIS A 129 32.15 2.75 -7.00
N ALA A 130 31.09 2.61 -6.22
CA ALA A 130 31.12 2.64 -4.77
C ALA A 130 31.81 1.41 -4.17
N LEU A 131 31.57 0.20 -4.70
CA LEU A 131 32.27 -1.03 -4.30
C LEU A 131 33.82 -0.92 -4.49
N ARG A 132 34.26 -0.10 -5.43
CA ARG A 132 35.68 0.16 -5.65
C ARG A 132 36.26 1.26 -4.73
N ALA A 133 35.40 2.14 -4.20
CA ALA A 133 35.78 3.25 -3.34
C ALA A 133 35.54 2.99 -1.84
N ASP A 134 34.59 2.13 -1.47
CA ASP A 134 34.06 1.96 -0.10
C ASP A 134 34.69 0.81 0.69
N THR A 135 35.80 0.23 0.24
CA THR A 135 36.60 -0.66 1.11
C THR A 135 37.17 0.07 2.34
N LEU A 136 36.97 1.38 2.45
CA LEU A 136 37.60 2.23 3.49
C LEU A 136 36.62 3.15 4.27
N LYS A 137 35.32 3.17 4.02
CA LYS A 137 34.37 3.99 4.80
C LYS A 137 33.17 3.18 5.27
N GLY A 138 32.88 3.31 6.58
CA GLY A 138 31.89 2.56 7.31
C GLY A 138 30.51 2.45 6.65
N LYS A 139 29.79 1.37 6.97
CA LYS A 139 28.43 1.05 6.55
C LYS A 139 27.50 2.29 6.60
N HIS A 140 27.31 2.96 5.48
CA HIS A 140 26.18 3.85 5.32
C HIS A 140 24.95 2.97 5.08
N SER A 141 23.93 3.09 5.93
CA SER A 141 22.63 2.45 5.69
C SER A 141 22.08 2.97 4.35
N VAL A 142 21.51 2.08 3.55
CA VAL A 142 20.93 2.41 2.25
C VAL A 142 19.77 3.42 2.38
N LEU A 143 19.14 3.45 3.56
CA LEU A 143 18.12 4.39 3.98
C LEU A 143 18.55 5.08 5.27
N ASP A 144 18.27 6.37 5.38
CA ASP A 144 18.43 7.08 6.65
C ASP A 144 17.38 6.65 7.70
N GLY A 145 17.60 6.99 8.97
CA GLY A 145 16.69 6.61 10.05
C GLY A 145 15.29 7.22 9.93
N VAL A 146 15.18 8.39 9.30
CA VAL A 146 13.90 9.09 9.08
C VAL A 146 13.07 8.34 8.05
N ALA A 147 13.65 7.93 6.92
CA ALA A 147 12.97 7.15 5.91
C ALA A 147 12.52 5.79 6.45
N GLN A 148 13.36 5.12 7.26
CA GLN A 148 12.97 3.86 7.91
C GLN A 148 11.78 4.05 8.85
N LEU A 149 11.79 5.11 9.66
CA LEU A 149 10.70 5.43 10.58
C LEU A 149 9.41 5.79 9.83
N SER A 150 9.52 6.57 8.74
CA SER A 150 8.37 6.91 7.88
C SER A 150 7.70 5.66 7.32
N ILE A 151 8.47 4.74 6.72
CA ILE A 151 7.94 3.47 6.19
C ILE A 151 7.29 2.64 7.30
N ALA A 152 7.90 2.57 8.48
CA ALA A 152 7.33 1.85 9.62
C ALA A 152 6.01 2.46 10.10
N CYS A 153 5.92 3.80 10.17
CA CYS A 153 4.68 4.51 10.51
C CYS A 153 3.59 4.28 9.46
N SER A 154 3.92 4.40 8.16
CA SER A 154 2.99 4.12 7.06
C SER A 154 2.43 2.70 7.14
N ALA A 155 3.30 1.71 7.36
CA ALA A 155 2.90 0.32 7.56
C ALA A 155 2.00 0.15 8.80
N GLY A 156 2.31 0.83 9.91
CA GLY A 156 1.51 0.82 11.14
C GLY A 156 0.12 1.41 10.95
N VAL A 157 0.03 2.57 10.29
CA VAL A 157 -1.26 3.19 9.90
C VAL A 157 -2.09 2.19 9.10
N LEU A 158 -1.53 1.64 8.03
CA LEU A 158 -2.24 0.73 7.15
C LEU A 158 -2.63 -0.58 7.85
N ALA A 159 -1.73 -1.19 8.62
CA ALA A 159 -2.02 -2.43 9.36
C ALA A 159 -3.25 -2.29 10.28
N THR A 160 -3.47 -1.11 10.85
CA THR A 160 -4.52 -0.85 11.83
C THR A 160 -5.78 -0.20 11.27
N THR A 161 -5.73 0.37 10.05
CA THR A 161 -6.85 1.14 9.48
C THR A 161 -7.29 0.69 8.09
N ILE A 162 -6.53 -0.19 7.41
CA ILE A 162 -6.82 -0.61 6.02
C ILE A 162 -8.18 -1.32 5.88
N GLN A 163 -8.76 -1.84 6.97
CA GLN A 163 -10.11 -2.38 6.97
C GLN A 163 -11.18 -1.36 6.53
N ALA A 164 -10.85 -0.08 6.46
CA ALA A 164 -11.73 0.95 5.90
C ALA A 164 -12.15 0.64 4.45
N GLN A 165 -11.33 -0.09 3.68
CA GLN A 165 -11.69 -0.56 2.34
C GLN A 165 -12.72 -1.69 2.36
N ASP A 166 -12.76 -2.50 3.42
CA ASP A 166 -13.56 -3.73 3.45
C ASP A 166 -15.05 -3.44 3.65
N PHE A 167 -15.43 -2.26 4.17
CA PHE A 167 -16.83 -1.91 4.39
C PHE A 167 -17.65 -1.91 3.09
N LYS A 168 -17.09 -1.39 2.01
CA LYS A 168 -17.75 -1.35 0.70
C LYS A 168 -17.73 -2.69 -0.03
N ASP A 169 -16.84 -3.59 0.35
CA ASP A 169 -16.59 -4.88 -0.32
C ASP A 169 -17.27 -6.06 0.44
N CYS A 170 -18.03 -5.79 1.52
CA CYS A 170 -18.61 -6.82 2.41
C CYS A 170 -19.43 -7.89 1.68
N GLU A 171 -20.24 -7.52 0.68
CA GLU A 171 -21.10 -8.48 -0.05
C GLU A 171 -20.28 -9.50 -0.82
N GLY A 172 -19.31 -9.04 -1.62
CA GLY A 172 -18.44 -9.93 -2.39
C GLY A 172 -17.49 -10.72 -1.49
N ASP A 173 -16.90 -10.10 -0.45
CA ASP A 173 -16.06 -10.78 0.52
C ASP A 173 -16.82 -11.93 1.23
N PHE A 174 -18.10 -11.71 1.55
CA PHE A 174 -18.95 -12.74 2.17
C PHE A 174 -19.23 -13.90 1.21
N LEU A 175 -19.49 -13.63 -0.08
CA LEU A 175 -19.75 -14.65 -1.09
C LEU A 175 -18.58 -15.63 -1.25
N VAL A 176 -17.33 -15.14 -1.19
CA VAL A 176 -16.13 -15.98 -1.31
C VAL A 176 -15.60 -16.48 0.05
N GLY A 177 -16.39 -16.32 1.12
CA GLY A 177 -16.10 -16.86 2.44
C GLY A 177 -14.96 -16.15 3.19
N ARG A 178 -14.63 -14.92 2.84
CA ARG A 178 -13.64 -14.10 3.56
C ARG A 178 -14.17 -13.70 4.93
N ARG A 179 -13.27 -13.65 5.91
CA ARG A 179 -13.55 -13.27 7.30
C ARG A 179 -12.89 -11.92 7.58
N THR A 180 -13.39 -10.87 6.90
CA THR A 180 -12.93 -9.50 7.10
C THR A 180 -13.49 -8.93 8.39
N LEU A 181 -12.86 -7.87 8.91
CA LEU A 181 -13.25 -7.29 10.21
C LEU A 181 -14.71 -6.77 10.18
N PRO A 182 -15.20 -6.09 9.12
CA PRO A 182 -16.61 -5.68 9.05
C PRO A 182 -17.60 -6.85 9.00
N ILE A 183 -17.22 -8.00 8.44
CA ILE A 183 -18.08 -9.19 8.41
C ILE A 183 -18.16 -9.85 9.79
N LEU A 184 -17.02 -10.01 10.49
CA LEU A 184 -16.99 -10.66 11.80
C LEU A 184 -17.50 -9.78 12.93
N TYR A 185 -17.19 -8.48 12.87
CA TYR A 185 -17.48 -7.53 13.95
C TYR A 185 -18.00 -6.20 13.37
N PRO A 186 -19.20 -6.16 12.75
CA PRO A 186 -19.69 -5.02 11.98
C PRO A 186 -19.76 -3.72 12.79
N GLU A 187 -20.23 -3.76 14.02
CA GLU A 187 -20.33 -2.58 14.87
C GLU A 187 -18.96 -2.18 15.43
N ILE A 188 -18.20 -3.13 15.97
CA ILE A 188 -16.88 -2.87 16.57
C ILE A 188 -15.94 -2.25 15.53
N SER A 189 -15.92 -2.77 14.29
CA SER A 189 -15.06 -2.29 13.23
C SER A 189 -15.33 -0.82 12.86
N ARG A 190 -16.61 -0.40 12.85
CA ARG A 190 -17.01 0.98 12.56
C ARG A 190 -16.67 1.94 13.71
N TYR A 191 -16.94 1.54 14.95
CA TYR A 191 -16.67 2.40 16.10
C TYR A 191 -15.19 2.50 16.46
N THR A 192 -14.39 1.46 16.25
CA THR A 192 -12.95 1.48 16.55
C THR A 192 -12.12 2.23 15.50
N ALA A 193 -12.63 2.42 14.29
CA ALA A 193 -11.92 3.17 13.25
C ALA A 193 -11.63 4.61 13.68
N LEU A 194 -12.59 5.30 14.30
CA LEU A 194 -12.43 6.70 14.71
C LEU A 194 -11.29 6.92 15.73
N PRO A 195 -11.26 6.24 16.90
CA PRO A 195 -10.18 6.45 17.85
C PRO A 195 -8.81 6.05 17.30
N ILE A 196 -8.72 5.03 16.46
CA ILE A 196 -7.45 4.62 15.83
C ILE A 196 -6.95 5.71 14.86
N LEU A 197 -7.83 6.25 14.00
CA LEU A 197 -7.48 7.32 13.08
C LEU A 197 -7.05 8.59 13.83
N LEU A 198 -7.75 8.96 14.91
CA LEU A 198 -7.37 10.10 15.75
C LEU A 198 -6.02 9.90 16.43
N ALA A 199 -5.78 8.70 16.97
CA ALA A 199 -4.49 8.38 17.59
C ALA A 199 -3.33 8.51 16.61
N TRP A 200 -3.49 8.02 15.37
CA TRP A 200 -2.49 8.19 14.31
C TRP A 200 -2.32 9.66 13.90
N SER A 201 -3.41 10.39 13.69
CA SER A 201 -3.34 11.81 13.29
C SER A 201 -2.61 12.66 14.32
N ILE A 202 -2.92 12.48 15.60
CA ILE A 202 -2.25 13.21 16.68
C ILE A 202 -0.82 12.72 16.85
N GLY A 203 -0.60 11.40 16.88
CA GLY A 203 0.73 10.81 17.06
C GLY A 203 1.71 11.22 15.97
N LEU A 204 1.30 11.16 14.69
CA LEU A 204 2.14 11.60 13.57
C LEU A 204 2.38 13.11 13.60
N SER A 205 1.35 13.92 13.96
CA SER A 205 1.52 15.37 14.08
C SER A 205 2.53 15.75 15.16
N LEU A 206 2.52 15.07 16.30
CA LEU A 206 3.47 15.30 17.38
C LEU A 206 4.88 14.81 17.00
N MET A 207 4.96 13.63 16.39
CA MET A 207 6.25 13.02 16.01
C MET A 207 6.98 13.83 14.94
N TRP A 208 6.24 14.31 13.92
CA TRP A 208 6.79 15.10 12.82
C TRP A 208 6.75 16.60 13.08
N GLN A 209 6.29 17.05 14.25
CA GLN A 209 6.20 18.45 14.64
C GLN A 209 5.53 19.33 13.57
N VAL A 210 4.44 18.83 12.96
CA VAL A 210 3.70 19.57 11.95
C VAL A 210 3.05 20.82 12.57
N ASP A 211 2.82 21.83 11.74
CA ASP A 211 2.16 23.05 12.23
C ASP A 211 0.73 22.76 12.71
N VAL A 212 0.21 23.66 13.57
CA VAL A 212 -1.09 23.50 14.20
C VAL A 212 -2.24 23.42 13.17
N GLY A 213 -2.12 24.14 12.06
CA GLY A 213 -3.14 24.12 11.00
C GLY A 213 -3.26 22.77 10.33
N LEU A 214 -2.12 22.13 10.01
CA LEU A 214 -2.09 20.77 9.46
C LEU A 214 -2.55 19.74 10.49
N CYS A 215 -2.16 19.87 11.75
CA CYS A 215 -2.65 18.99 12.81
C CYS A 215 -4.18 19.04 12.93
N VAL A 216 -4.76 20.24 12.95
CA VAL A 216 -6.22 20.44 12.96
C VAL A 216 -6.86 19.81 11.73
N LEU A 217 -6.29 19.98 10.54
CA LEU A 217 -6.78 19.35 9.31
C LEU A 217 -6.80 17.83 9.42
N PHE A 218 -5.73 17.19 9.92
CA PHE A 218 -5.66 15.74 10.09
C PHE A 218 -6.71 15.22 11.07
N VAL A 219 -6.90 15.92 12.18
CA VAL A 219 -7.92 15.59 13.17
C VAL A 219 -9.34 15.73 12.58
N LEU A 220 -9.61 16.82 11.84
CA LEU A 220 -10.90 17.02 11.19
C LEU A 220 -11.20 15.96 10.12
N LEU A 221 -10.20 15.56 9.33
CA LEU A 221 -10.35 14.45 8.37
C LEU A 221 -10.66 13.13 9.08
N SER A 222 -9.96 12.82 10.18
CA SER A 222 -10.21 11.61 10.96
C SER A 222 -11.60 11.61 11.59
N LEU A 223 -12.06 12.75 12.12
CA LEU A 223 -13.43 12.93 12.63
C LEU A 223 -14.46 12.72 11.53
N LEU A 224 -14.24 13.31 10.35
CA LEU A 224 -15.13 13.15 9.20
C LEU A 224 -15.23 11.69 8.76
N ILE A 225 -14.10 10.98 8.61
CA ILE A 225 -14.06 9.58 8.21
C ILE A 225 -14.78 8.72 9.24
N GLY A 226 -14.43 8.86 10.52
CA GLY A 226 -15.04 8.09 11.60
C GLY A 226 -16.54 8.35 11.74
N TRP A 227 -16.98 9.62 11.67
CA TRP A 227 -18.40 9.95 11.65
C TRP A 227 -19.14 9.32 10.46
N ARG A 228 -18.56 9.39 9.26
CA ARG A 228 -19.16 8.78 8.06
C ARG A 228 -19.30 7.26 8.18
N LEU A 229 -18.27 6.57 8.68
CA LEU A 229 -18.31 5.12 8.90
C LEU A 229 -19.41 4.71 9.89
N ILE A 230 -19.71 5.54 10.89
CA ILE A 230 -20.76 5.27 11.88
C ILE A 230 -22.16 5.63 11.34
N ALA A 231 -22.29 6.81 10.72
CA ALA A 231 -23.58 7.39 10.35
C ALA A 231 -24.07 6.95 8.96
N LYS A 232 -23.18 6.62 8.04
CA LYS A 232 -23.48 6.26 6.64
C LYS A 232 -23.06 4.80 6.40
N ARG A 233 -24.03 3.92 6.15
CA ARG A 233 -23.81 2.46 6.15
C ARG A 233 -24.19 1.79 4.84
N ASP A 234 -24.32 2.55 3.77
CA ASP A 234 -24.57 2.04 2.43
C ASP A 234 -23.29 1.95 1.62
N VAL A 235 -23.22 1.03 0.66
CA VAL A 235 -22.03 0.77 -0.17
C VAL A 235 -21.50 2.02 -0.87
N PRO A 236 -22.33 2.90 -1.49
CA PRO A 236 -21.83 4.13 -2.10
C PRO A 236 -21.22 5.10 -1.08
N ALA A 237 -21.78 5.19 0.13
CA ALA A 237 -21.24 6.06 1.17
C ALA A 237 -19.91 5.51 1.73
N ASP A 238 -19.79 4.20 1.91
CA ASP A 238 -18.54 3.54 2.31
C ASP A 238 -17.45 3.72 1.23
N GLN A 239 -17.82 3.66 -0.07
CA GLN A 239 -16.91 3.94 -1.17
C GLN A 239 -16.37 5.38 -1.13
N ILE A 240 -17.23 6.38 -0.91
CA ILE A 240 -16.81 7.77 -0.77
C ILE A 240 -15.93 7.94 0.48
N THR A 241 -16.29 7.28 1.59
CA THR A 241 -15.51 7.32 2.82
C THR A 241 -14.12 6.74 2.63
N PHE A 242 -14.01 5.64 1.87
CA PHE A 242 -12.73 5.05 1.51
C PHE A 242 -11.86 5.99 0.65
N TYR A 243 -12.45 6.76 -0.27
CA TYR A 243 -11.68 7.77 -1.01
C TYR A 243 -11.14 8.89 -0.10
N ILE A 244 -11.97 9.40 0.83
CA ILE A 244 -11.54 10.41 1.80
C ILE A 244 -10.44 9.84 2.71
N TYR A 245 -10.57 8.58 3.14
CA TYR A 245 -9.55 7.87 3.92
C TYR A 245 -8.21 7.82 3.18
N ASN A 246 -8.19 7.41 1.90
CA ASN A 246 -6.97 7.35 1.11
C ASN A 246 -6.28 8.72 0.98
N VAL A 247 -7.05 9.78 0.72
CA VAL A 247 -6.52 11.16 0.68
C VAL A 247 -5.94 11.56 2.03
N SER A 248 -6.64 11.26 3.14
CA SER A 248 -6.17 11.57 4.49
C SER A 248 -4.86 10.85 4.81
N CYS A 249 -4.77 9.54 4.54
CA CYS A 249 -3.54 8.77 4.74
C CYS A 249 -2.38 9.31 3.90
N PHE A 250 -2.63 9.61 2.62
CA PHE A 250 -1.61 10.15 1.73
C PHE A 250 -1.05 11.48 2.24
N VAL A 251 -1.91 12.43 2.66
CA VAL A 251 -1.48 13.74 3.15
C VAL A 251 -0.70 13.61 4.47
N GLN A 252 -1.15 12.76 5.40
CA GLN A 252 -0.49 12.54 6.69
C GLN A 252 0.90 11.91 6.51
N ILE A 253 1.03 10.91 5.64
CA ILE A 253 2.31 10.24 5.36
C ILE A 253 3.26 11.18 4.63
N SER A 254 2.76 11.94 3.65
CA SER A 254 3.58 12.87 2.87
C SER A 254 4.11 14.05 3.69
N SER A 255 3.42 14.45 4.76
CA SER A 255 3.88 15.54 5.64
C SER A 255 5.19 15.24 6.36
N ALA A 256 5.54 13.96 6.54
CA ALA A 256 6.83 13.52 7.07
C ALA A 256 8.03 13.96 6.19
N ASN A 257 7.81 14.13 4.89
CA ASN A 257 8.87 14.42 3.93
C ASN A 257 9.17 15.92 3.75
N HIS A 258 8.39 16.81 4.36
CA HIS A 258 8.56 18.26 4.22
C HIS A 258 9.44 18.90 5.31
N LEU A 259 9.87 18.15 6.32
CA LEU A 259 10.59 18.67 7.48
C LEU A 259 12.11 18.46 7.40
N HIS A 260 12.62 17.97 6.27
CA HIS A 260 14.05 17.79 5.98
C HIS A 260 14.32 18.16 4.51
#